data_20a9e2e6784d0390025a91665fa75872
#
_entry.id   20a9e2e6784d0390025a91665fa75872
#
_cell.length_a   1.000
_cell.length_b   1.000
_cell.length_c   1.000
_cell.angle_alpha   90.00
_cell.angle_beta   90.00
_cell.angle_gamma   90.00
#
_symmetry.space_group_name_H-M   'P 1'
#
loop_
_entity.id
_entity.type
_entity.pdbx_description
1 polymer ?
#
loop_
_entity_poly.entity_id
_entity_poly.type
_entity_poly.pdbx_seq_one_letter_code
_entity_poly.pdbx_strand_id
1 'polypeptide(L)'
;MRIGLLGFGVVGRGVYELTAAREDMQVAKVVCLEDVTLPDAEVTRDFQSILNDDSIDTVVDAMGDLHPAYEFVRAAMEAGKHIVTSNKALVATFYDELMPLAQEKGLSFRCTAAVGGGIGWLSELERSRRAQKLEQVRGIMNGTCNYVLDSMTRLGLDYGEALKQAQSLGYAEANPSTDVEGIDTWHKTILSANVAFGISVNREQVPVCGIDKILAEDVAAFAEHGMVCKLIGAATRGETGISACVQPTLFAKGTLEAAVPANYNLITFRGESSGIMSFYGQGAGRYPTAYNVVQDCVDLLEGKGFYSPYGEKTEVSNQEEMCYYVRGEEDAWLAEHTREHWGSGVITDLVPVQQIHSWRKAHPNAFLAALPEGV
;
A
#
# COMPACT_ATOMS: atom_id res chain seq x y z
N MET A 1 -22.24 -9.31 16.44
CA MET A 1 -22.05 -8.32 15.36
C MET A 1 -22.86 -8.73 14.14
N ARG A 2 -23.65 -7.80 13.60
CA ARG A 2 -24.39 -8.01 12.35
C ARG A 2 -23.84 -7.07 11.28
N ILE A 3 -23.40 -7.66 10.17
CA ILE A 3 -22.60 -7.00 9.14
C ILE A 3 -23.44 -6.76 7.89
N GLY A 4 -23.38 -5.52 7.35
CA GLY A 4 -23.73 -5.18 5.98
C GLY A 4 -22.47 -5.21 5.11
N LEU A 5 -22.42 -6.12 4.13
CA LEU A 5 -21.26 -6.31 3.26
C LEU A 5 -21.47 -5.59 1.92
N LEU A 6 -20.57 -4.69 1.56
CA LEU A 6 -20.53 -4.01 0.27
C LEU A 6 -19.52 -4.68 -0.67
N GLY A 7 -20.01 -5.19 -1.78
CA GLY A 7 -19.21 -5.94 -2.74
C GLY A 7 -19.10 -7.43 -2.42
N PHE A 8 -19.30 -8.28 -3.46
CA PHE A 8 -19.23 -9.74 -3.36
C PHE A 8 -18.23 -10.34 -4.37
N GLY A 9 -17.18 -9.59 -4.65
CA GLY A 9 -16.03 -10.03 -5.43
C GLY A 9 -15.11 -10.99 -4.65
N VAL A 10 -13.83 -11.03 -5.02
CA VAL A 10 -12.86 -11.96 -4.43
C VAL A 10 -12.76 -11.81 -2.91
N VAL A 11 -12.62 -10.58 -2.40
CA VAL A 11 -12.49 -10.31 -0.96
C VAL A 11 -13.81 -10.51 -0.23
N GLY A 12 -14.93 -9.95 -0.74
CA GLY A 12 -16.25 -10.07 -0.11
C GLY A 12 -16.71 -11.50 0.06
N ARG A 13 -16.46 -12.38 -0.92
CA ARG A 13 -16.72 -13.83 -0.79
C ARG A 13 -15.89 -14.45 0.33
N GLY A 14 -14.61 -14.07 0.43
CA GLY A 14 -13.74 -14.54 1.51
C GLY A 14 -14.21 -14.08 2.90
N VAL A 15 -14.66 -12.84 3.02
CA VAL A 15 -15.24 -12.31 4.27
C VAL A 15 -16.50 -13.09 4.65
N TYR A 16 -17.43 -13.28 3.72
CA TYR A 16 -18.64 -14.07 3.97
C TYR A 16 -18.33 -15.48 4.45
N GLU A 17 -17.40 -16.18 3.78
CA GLU A 17 -17.03 -17.55 4.16
C GLU A 17 -16.35 -17.64 5.52
N LEU A 18 -15.46 -16.71 5.85
CA LEU A 18 -14.78 -16.69 7.14
C LEU A 18 -15.72 -16.30 8.29
N THR A 19 -16.68 -15.40 8.05
CA THR A 19 -17.69 -15.02 9.06
C THR A 19 -18.72 -16.13 9.28
N ALA A 20 -19.09 -16.87 8.24
CA ALA A 20 -20.03 -18.01 8.35
C ALA A 20 -19.51 -19.14 9.25
N ALA A 21 -18.21 -19.22 9.48
CA ALA A 21 -17.60 -20.19 10.40
C ALA A 21 -17.59 -19.72 11.89
N ARG A 22 -18.21 -18.57 12.19
CA ARG A 22 -18.18 -17.95 13.53
C ARG A 22 -19.60 -17.79 14.08
N GLU A 23 -19.72 -17.90 15.42
CA GLU A 23 -21.00 -17.70 16.12
C GLU A 23 -21.22 -16.25 16.59
N ASP A 24 -20.14 -15.44 16.68
CA ASP A 24 -20.14 -14.10 17.24
C ASP A 24 -20.37 -12.99 16.19
N MET A 25 -20.39 -13.34 14.90
CA MET A 25 -20.67 -12.41 13.82
C MET A 25 -21.43 -13.06 12.66
N GLN A 26 -22.20 -12.25 11.92
CA GLN A 26 -22.99 -12.71 10.79
C GLN A 26 -23.06 -11.62 9.73
N VAL A 27 -22.82 -11.96 8.47
CA VAL A 27 -23.22 -11.13 7.34
C VAL A 27 -24.72 -11.24 7.16
N ALA A 28 -25.44 -10.17 7.47
CA ALA A 28 -26.90 -10.12 7.38
C ALA A 28 -27.38 -9.75 5.99
N LYS A 29 -26.70 -8.80 5.35
CA LYS A 29 -27.01 -8.31 3.99
C LYS A 29 -25.75 -8.13 3.17
N VAL A 30 -25.88 -8.41 1.87
CA VAL A 30 -24.83 -8.21 0.87
C VAL A 30 -25.37 -7.30 -0.23
N VAL A 31 -24.69 -6.18 -0.44
CA VAL A 31 -24.96 -5.30 -1.60
C VAL A 31 -23.97 -5.63 -2.71
N CYS A 32 -24.47 -6.18 -3.81
CA CYS A 32 -23.67 -6.48 -5.00
C CYS A 32 -24.50 -6.42 -6.28
N LEU A 33 -23.82 -6.36 -7.43
CA LEU A 33 -24.45 -6.33 -8.74
C LEU A 33 -24.72 -7.74 -9.29
N GLU A 34 -24.03 -8.74 -8.77
CA GLU A 34 -24.14 -10.13 -9.19
C GLU A 34 -25.44 -10.76 -8.66
N ASP A 35 -26.06 -11.62 -9.46
CA ASP A 35 -27.21 -12.42 -9.04
C ASP A 35 -26.70 -13.68 -8.33
N VAL A 36 -26.59 -13.58 -7.01
CA VAL A 36 -26.18 -14.71 -6.15
C VAL A 36 -27.24 -14.97 -5.08
N THR A 37 -27.34 -16.20 -4.63
CA THR A 37 -28.20 -16.60 -3.51
C THR A 37 -27.32 -17.13 -2.39
N LEU A 38 -27.52 -16.61 -1.18
CA LEU A 38 -26.79 -16.99 0.01
C LEU A 38 -27.78 -17.58 1.03
N PRO A 39 -27.43 -18.67 1.72
CA PRO A 39 -28.35 -19.33 2.66
C PRO A 39 -28.70 -18.47 3.89
N ASP A 40 -27.74 -17.65 4.37
CA ASP A 40 -27.83 -16.98 5.66
C ASP A 40 -27.70 -15.45 5.54
N ALA A 41 -27.77 -14.88 4.33
CA ALA A 41 -27.68 -13.46 4.07
C ALA A 41 -28.64 -13.01 2.96
N GLU A 42 -29.28 -11.86 3.15
CA GLU A 42 -30.05 -11.19 2.10
C GLU A 42 -29.12 -10.59 1.06
N VAL A 43 -29.32 -10.88 -0.20
CA VAL A 43 -28.58 -10.27 -1.32
C VAL A 43 -29.46 -9.22 -1.99
N THR A 44 -28.94 -8.02 -2.14
CA THR A 44 -29.68 -6.89 -2.69
C THR A 44 -28.78 -5.98 -3.53
N ARG A 45 -29.39 -5.14 -4.37
CA ARG A 45 -28.72 -4.02 -5.05
C ARG A 45 -28.96 -2.69 -4.37
N ASP A 46 -29.87 -2.68 -3.39
CA ASP A 46 -30.27 -1.49 -2.67
C ASP A 46 -29.48 -1.30 -1.38
N PHE A 47 -28.54 -0.36 -1.40
CA PHE A 47 -27.76 0.03 -0.23
C PHE A 47 -28.62 0.63 0.90
N GLN A 48 -29.74 1.27 0.59
CA GLN A 48 -30.63 1.82 1.61
C GLN A 48 -31.18 0.75 2.55
N SER A 49 -31.28 -0.49 2.09
CA SER A 49 -31.70 -1.61 2.92
C SER A 49 -30.74 -1.91 4.07
N ILE A 50 -29.41 -1.60 3.92
CA ILE A 50 -28.43 -1.68 4.99
C ILE A 50 -28.57 -0.47 5.94
N LEU A 51 -28.73 0.73 5.39
CA LEU A 51 -28.85 1.95 6.22
C LEU A 51 -30.08 1.91 7.13
N ASN A 52 -31.21 1.41 6.61
CA ASN A 52 -32.50 1.36 7.30
C ASN A 52 -32.63 0.14 8.24
N ASP A 53 -31.62 -0.72 8.33
CA ASP A 53 -31.65 -1.88 9.21
C ASP A 53 -30.87 -1.57 10.50
N ASP A 54 -31.61 -1.26 11.57
CA ASP A 54 -31.05 -0.93 12.88
C ASP A 54 -30.32 -2.11 13.53
N SER A 55 -30.54 -3.33 13.05
CA SER A 55 -29.83 -4.52 13.55
C SER A 55 -28.41 -4.66 12.98
N ILE A 56 -28.10 -3.95 11.91
CA ILE A 56 -26.76 -3.90 11.32
C ILE A 56 -25.96 -2.80 12.02
N ASP A 57 -24.93 -3.17 12.74
CA ASP A 57 -24.05 -2.26 13.49
C ASP A 57 -22.78 -1.90 12.72
N THR A 58 -22.34 -2.74 11.77
CA THR A 58 -21.07 -2.61 11.07
C THR A 58 -21.25 -2.77 9.57
N VAL A 59 -20.64 -1.88 8.80
CA VAL A 59 -20.55 -2.00 7.33
C VAL A 59 -19.12 -2.40 6.97
N VAL A 60 -19.01 -3.49 6.22
CA VAL A 60 -17.75 -3.97 5.64
C VAL A 60 -17.71 -3.59 4.17
N ASP A 61 -16.74 -2.76 3.79
CA ASP A 61 -16.49 -2.40 2.40
C ASP A 61 -15.40 -3.29 1.80
N ALA A 62 -15.80 -4.12 0.84
CA ALA A 62 -14.95 -4.96 0.01
C ALA A 62 -15.10 -4.62 -1.49
N MET A 63 -15.47 -3.37 -1.81
CA MET A 63 -15.52 -2.84 -3.16
C MET A 63 -14.12 -2.43 -3.63
N GLY A 64 -13.87 -2.50 -4.93
CA GLY A 64 -12.56 -2.15 -5.51
C GLY A 64 -12.46 -0.68 -5.94
N ASP A 65 -13.58 -0.09 -6.31
CA ASP A 65 -13.66 1.26 -6.89
C ASP A 65 -13.79 2.33 -5.81
N LEU A 66 -13.42 3.56 -6.19
CA LEU A 66 -13.52 4.73 -5.32
C LEU A 66 -14.99 5.16 -5.13
N HIS A 67 -15.76 5.16 -6.22
CA HIS A 67 -17.17 5.44 -6.26
C HIS A 67 -17.93 4.20 -6.76
N PRO A 68 -19.07 3.84 -6.18
CA PRO A 68 -19.82 4.53 -5.12
C PRO A 68 -19.38 4.16 -3.68
N ALA A 69 -18.22 3.52 -3.48
CA ALA A 69 -17.78 3.06 -2.15
C ALA A 69 -17.71 4.24 -1.14
N TYR A 70 -17.19 5.39 -1.58
CA TYR A 70 -17.09 6.58 -0.73
C TYR A 70 -18.47 7.05 -0.23
N GLU A 71 -19.45 7.18 -1.13
CA GLU A 71 -20.80 7.59 -0.79
C GLU A 71 -21.46 6.63 0.18
N PHE A 72 -21.26 5.33 -0.01
CA PHE A 72 -21.83 4.29 0.85
C PHE A 72 -21.18 4.29 2.23
N VAL A 73 -19.86 4.35 2.29
CA VAL A 73 -19.11 4.39 3.56
C VAL A 73 -19.51 5.65 4.34
N ARG A 74 -19.54 6.81 3.70
CA ARG A 74 -19.91 8.06 4.35
C ARG A 74 -21.34 8.04 4.86
N ALA A 75 -22.29 7.59 4.05
CA ALA A 75 -23.69 7.47 4.47
C ALA A 75 -23.88 6.46 5.61
N ALA A 76 -23.14 5.34 5.62
CA ALA A 76 -23.15 4.39 6.72
C ALA A 76 -22.65 5.03 8.02
N MET A 77 -21.58 5.82 7.96
CA MET A 77 -21.07 6.56 9.12
C MET A 77 -22.08 7.60 9.61
N GLU A 78 -22.74 8.33 8.69
CA GLU A 78 -23.80 9.27 9.04
C GLU A 78 -24.99 8.59 9.73
N ALA A 79 -25.28 7.33 9.35
CA ALA A 79 -26.29 6.48 9.98
C ALA A 79 -25.81 5.81 11.28
N GLY A 80 -24.61 6.12 11.78
CA GLY A 80 -24.08 5.61 13.04
C GLY A 80 -23.50 4.19 12.98
N LYS A 81 -23.15 3.69 11.80
CA LYS A 81 -22.57 2.36 11.63
C LYS A 81 -21.04 2.40 11.63
N HIS A 82 -20.43 1.41 12.29
CA HIS A 82 -18.97 1.21 12.24
C HIS A 82 -18.52 0.78 10.85
N ILE A 83 -17.27 1.08 10.49
CA ILE A 83 -16.70 0.77 9.18
C ILE A 83 -15.48 -0.15 9.32
N VAL A 84 -15.46 -1.17 8.47
CA VAL A 84 -14.27 -1.96 8.17
C VAL A 84 -14.08 -1.99 6.67
N THR A 85 -12.91 -1.61 6.16
CA THR A 85 -12.68 -1.55 4.71
C THR A 85 -11.33 -2.12 4.29
N SER A 86 -11.29 -2.76 3.13
CA SER A 86 -10.06 -3.14 2.42
C SER A 86 -9.69 -2.17 1.29
N ASN A 87 -10.49 -1.13 1.07
CA ASN A 87 -10.33 -0.19 -0.05
C ASN A 87 -9.30 0.89 0.25
N LYS A 88 -8.04 0.59 -0.08
CA LYS A 88 -6.91 1.49 0.13
C LYS A 88 -7.05 2.84 -0.57
N ALA A 89 -7.59 2.84 -1.80
CA ALA A 89 -7.76 4.06 -2.58
C ALA A 89 -8.78 5.01 -1.94
N LEU A 90 -9.89 4.47 -1.44
CA LEU A 90 -10.90 5.21 -0.69
C LEU A 90 -10.29 5.86 0.56
N VAL A 91 -9.62 5.06 1.39
CA VAL A 91 -9.07 5.57 2.66
C VAL A 91 -7.96 6.58 2.41
N ALA A 92 -7.02 6.32 1.48
CA ALA A 92 -5.95 7.27 1.16
C ALA A 92 -6.45 8.58 0.53
N THR A 93 -7.56 8.52 -0.21
CA THR A 93 -8.13 9.70 -0.87
C THR A 93 -8.92 10.58 0.08
N PHE A 94 -9.74 9.99 0.93
CA PHE A 94 -10.67 10.69 1.81
C PHE A 94 -10.29 10.60 3.29
N TYR A 95 -9.01 10.37 3.60
CA TYR A 95 -8.52 10.23 4.97
C TYR A 95 -8.86 11.45 5.83
N ASP A 96 -8.66 12.65 5.28
CA ASP A 96 -8.91 13.95 5.93
C ASP A 96 -10.39 14.22 6.21
N GLU A 97 -11.29 13.47 5.63
CA GLU A 97 -12.73 13.59 5.82
C GLU A 97 -13.28 12.45 6.68
N LEU A 98 -12.92 11.20 6.33
CA LEU A 98 -13.50 10.02 6.97
C LEU A 98 -13.01 9.84 8.41
N MET A 99 -11.72 10.14 8.70
CA MET A 99 -11.20 9.96 10.06
C MET A 99 -11.78 10.95 11.06
N PRO A 100 -11.86 12.28 10.75
CA PRO A 100 -12.55 13.24 11.62
C PRO A 100 -14.02 12.90 11.83
N LEU A 101 -14.73 12.47 10.78
CA LEU A 101 -16.13 12.07 10.87
C LEU A 101 -16.32 10.86 11.80
N ALA A 102 -15.43 9.88 11.73
CA ALA A 102 -15.45 8.74 12.64
C ALA A 102 -15.25 9.18 14.10
N GLN A 103 -14.29 10.07 14.35
CA GLN A 103 -14.04 10.62 15.70
C GLN A 103 -15.24 11.42 16.22
N GLU A 104 -15.81 12.33 15.43
CA GLU A 104 -16.94 13.16 15.79
C GLU A 104 -18.14 12.32 16.21
N LYS A 105 -18.40 11.24 15.46
CA LYS A 105 -19.54 10.35 15.72
C LYS A 105 -19.24 9.22 16.72
N GLY A 106 -18.01 9.12 17.24
CA GLY A 106 -17.61 8.03 18.13
C GLY A 106 -17.66 6.65 17.46
N LEU A 107 -17.46 6.59 16.15
CA LEU A 107 -17.49 5.37 15.36
C LEU A 107 -16.10 4.76 15.21
N SER A 108 -16.04 3.46 15.10
CA SER A 108 -14.84 2.75 14.73
C SER A 108 -14.70 2.71 13.20
N PHE A 109 -13.53 3.04 12.73
CA PHE A 109 -13.13 2.92 11.32
C PHE A 109 -11.83 2.11 11.25
N ARG A 110 -11.87 0.93 10.67
CA ARG A 110 -10.70 0.05 10.58
C ARG A 110 -10.41 -0.33 9.12
N CYS A 111 -9.13 -0.42 8.78
CA CYS A 111 -8.70 -0.68 7.40
C CYS A 111 -7.39 -1.49 7.33
N THR A 112 -7.17 -2.44 8.25
CA THR A 112 -5.94 -3.25 8.28
C THR A 112 -5.68 -3.94 6.94
N ALA A 113 -6.72 -4.47 6.32
CA ALA A 113 -6.64 -5.15 5.03
C ALA A 113 -6.26 -4.26 3.83
N ALA A 114 -6.31 -2.92 4.00
CA ALA A 114 -5.95 -1.98 2.93
C ALA A 114 -4.44 -1.98 2.61
N VAL A 115 -3.58 -2.38 3.57
CA VAL A 115 -2.13 -2.46 3.36
C VAL A 115 -1.60 -3.82 3.80
N GLY A 116 -0.93 -4.51 2.88
CA GLY A 116 -0.26 -5.78 3.16
C GLY A 116 -1.20 -7.00 3.16
N GLY A 117 -2.47 -6.87 2.75
CA GLY A 117 -3.41 -7.98 2.61
C GLY A 117 -3.49 -8.87 3.86
N GLY A 118 -2.77 -10.01 3.86
CA GLY A 118 -2.71 -10.94 4.99
C GLY A 118 -1.74 -10.53 6.12
N ILE A 119 -0.93 -9.50 5.89
CA ILE A 119 0.00 -8.96 6.90
C ILE A 119 -0.78 -7.96 7.77
N GLY A 120 -0.81 -8.13 9.07
CA GLY A 120 -1.50 -7.23 10.01
C GLY A 120 -0.77 -5.89 10.22
N TRP A 121 -0.37 -5.25 9.12
CA TRP A 121 0.57 -4.13 9.11
C TRP A 121 0.07 -2.88 9.83
N LEU A 122 -1.10 -2.37 9.44
CA LEU A 122 -1.61 -1.12 10.02
C LEU A 122 -1.95 -1.29 11.51
N SER A 123 -2.46 -2.45 11.91
CA SER A 123 -2.71 -2.77 13.32
C SER A 123 -1.41 -2.83 14.12
N GLU A 124 -0.31 -3.35 13.56
CA GLU A 124 0.97 -3.38 14.24
C GLU A 124 1.62 -1.99 14.33
N LEU A 125 1.49 -1.16 13.29
CA LEU A 125 1.93 0.24 13.37
C LEU A 125 1.20 0.99 14.48
N GLU A 126 -0.12 0.86 14.56
CA GLU A 126 -0.94 1.46 15.61
C GLU A 126 -0.49 0.99 16.99
N ARG A 127 -0.29 -0.31 17.16
CA ARG A 127 0.17 -0.91 18.42
C ARG A 127 1.55 -0.38 18.81
N SER A 128 2.51 -0.42 17.89
CA SER A 128 3.90 -0.05 18.13
C SER A 128 4.07 1.43 18.49
N ARG A 129 3.33 2.33 17.80
CA ARG A 129 3.41 3.77 18.08
C ARG A 129 2.89 4.20 19.45
N ARG A 130 2.12 3.35 20.14
CA ARG A 130 1.65 3.63 21.52
C ARG A 130 2.78 3.59 22.54
N ALA A 131 3.82 2.79 22.26
CA ALA A 131 4.92 2.55 23.18
C ALA A 131 6.22 3.26 22.78
N GLN A 132 6.33 3.73 21.53
CA GLN A 132 7.53 4.35 20.99
C GLN A 132 7.22 5.28 19.82
N LYS A 133 8.16 6.13 19.47
CA LYS A 133 8.13 6.89 18.23
C LYS A 133 8.55 5.98 17.07
N LEU A 134 7.79 5.99 15.99
CA LEU A 134 8.18 5.35 14.73
C LEU A 134 8.87 6.38 13.85
N GLU A 135 10.04 6.04 13.33
CA GLU A 135 10.92 6.93 12.58
C GLU A 135 10.81 6.70 11.07
N GLN A 136 10.60 5.44 10.66
CA GLN A 136 10.54 5.07 9.26
C GLN A 136 9.54 3.93 9.05
N VAL A 137 8.85 3.98 7.93
CA VAL A 137 8.13 2.84 7.32
C VAL A 137 8.61 2.69 5.89
N ARG A 138 8.86 1.46 5.45
CA ARG A 138 9.22 1.18 4.06
C ARG A 138 8.83 -0.24 3.69
N GLY A 139 8.70 -0.53 2.38
CA GLY A 139 8.52 -1.93 2.01
C GLY A 139 8.17 -2.17 0.56
N ILE A 140 8.29 -3.46 0.23
CA ILE A 140 7.75 -4.06 -0.98
C ILE A 140 6.26 -4.30 -0.73
N MET A 141 5.41 -3.41 -1.25
CA MET A 141 3.97 -3.40 -0.95
C MET A 141 3.09 -3.83 -2.13
N ASN A 142 3.70 -4.09 -3.30
CA ASN A 142 3.00 -4.52 -4.52
C ASN A 142 3.57 -5.84 -5.04
N GLY A 143 2.73 -6.87 -5.07
CA GLY A 143 3.13 -8.21 -5.49
C GLY A 143 3.41 -8.33 -6.98
N THR A 144 2.67 -7.61 -7.83
CA THR A 144 2.88 -7.59 -9.28
C THR A 144 4.26 -7.06 -9.63
N CYS A 145 4.61 -5.88 -9.08
CA CYS A 145 5.93 -5.27 -9.30
C CYS A 145 7.05 -6.15 -8.78
N ASN A 146 6.88 -6.74 -7.58
CA ASN A 146 7.90 -7.63 -7.05
C ASN A 146 8.09 -8.87 -7.92
N TYR A 147 7.00 -9.45 -8.43
CA TYR A 147 7.07 -10.60 -9.33
C TYR A 147 7.82 -10.25 -10.64
N VAL A 148 7.50 -9.11 -11.24
CA VAL A 148 8.17 -8.65 -12.48
C VAL A 148 9.66 -8.46 -12.25
N LEU A 149 10.05 -7.70 -11.23
CA LEU A 149 11.46 -7.44 -10.91
C LEU A 149 12.23 -8.69 -10.49
N ASP A 150 11.60 -9.59 -9.73
CA ASP A 150 12.18 -10.89 -9.34
C ASP A 150 12.40 -11.78 -10.56
N SER A 151 11.44 -11.82 -11.50
CA SER A 151 11.55 -12.59 -12.74
C SER A 151 12.65 -12.06 -13.67
N MET A 152 12.75 -10.73 -13.82
CA MET A 152 13.84 -10.09 -14.57
C MET A 152 15.20 -10.44 -13.94
N THR A 153 15.31 -10.38 -12.61
CA THR A 153 16.56 -10.62 -11.89
C THR A 153 16.98 -12.08 -11.90
N ARG A 154 16.03 -13.03 -11.67
CA ARG A 154 16.35 -14.45 -11.46
C ARG A 154 16.28 -15.30 -12.71
N LEU A 155 15.40 -14.92 -13.66
CA LEU A 155 15.17 -15.67 -14.88
C LEU A 155 15.77 -14.98 -16.12
N GLY A 156 16.26 -13.74 -15.98
CA GLY A 156 16.80 -12.97 -17.09
C GLY A 156 15.76 -12.54 -18.13
N LEU A 157 14.47 -12.49 -17.75
CA LEU A 157 13.41 -12.05 -18.65
C LEU A 157 13.48 -10.56 -18.89
N ASP A 158 13.03 -10.11 -20.08
CA ASP A 158 12.75 -8.70 -20.25
C ASP A 158 11.46 -8.28 -19.51
N TYR A 159 11.26 -6.96 -19.36
CA TYR A 159 10.11 -6.41 -18.66
C TYR A 159 8.77 -6.89 -19.26
N GLY A 160 8.65 -6.88 -20.59
CA GLY A 160 7.41 -7.28 -21.27
C GLY A 160 7.08 -8.76 -21.10
N GLU A 161 8.11 -9.63 -21.14
CA GLU A 161 7.97 -11.06 -20.89
C GLU A 161 7.56 -11.35 -19.43
N ALA A 162 8.24 -10.72 -18.48
CA ALA A 162 7.95 -10.86 -17.06
C ALA A 162 6.52 -10.39 -16.72
N LEU A 163 6.06 -9.27 -17.29
CA LEU A 163 4.71 -8.75 -17.12
C LEU A 163 3.65 -9.69 -17.73
N LYS A 164 3.86 -10.19 -18.93
CA LYS A 164 2.95 -11.19 -19.55
C LYS A 164 2.85 -12.46 -18.72
N GLN A 165 3.95 -12.90 -18.13
CA GLN A 165 3.95 -14.05 -17.24
C GLN A 165 3.16 -13.74 -15.95
N ALA A 166 3.31 -12.56 -15.36
CA ALA A 166 2.51 -12.12 -14.22
C ALA A 166 1.01 -12.12 -14.55
N GLN A 167 0.61 -11.64 -15.72
CA GLN A 167 -0.77 -11.65 -16.19
C GLN A 167 -1.31 -13.06 -16.36
N SER A 168 -0.53 -13.97 -16.94
CA SER A 168 -0.94 -15.37 -17.15
C SER A 168 -1.15 -16.12 -15.84
N LEU A 169 -0.43 -15.75 -14.78
CA LEU A 169 -0.55 -16.31 -13.44
C LEU A 169 -1.62 -15.61 -12.57
N GLY A 170 -2.28 -14.57 -13.09
CA GLY A 170 -3.30 -13.81 -12.37
C GLY A 170 -2.74 -12.84 -11.33
N TYR A 171 -1.44 -12.52 -11.38
CA TYR A 171 -0.81 -11.54 -10.50
C TYR A 171 -0.95 -10.10 -11.02
N ALA A 172 -1.20 -9.92 -12.32
CA ALA A 172 -1.47 -8.64 -12.96
C ALA A 172 -2.77 -8.72 -13.78
N GLU A 173 -3.52 -7.63 -13.77
CA GLU A 173 -4.69 -7.45 -14.63
C GLU A 173 -4.28 -7.13 -16.08
N ALA A 174 -5.26 -7.10 -16.99
CA ALA A 174 -5.02 -6.72 -18.39
C ALA A 174 -4.48 -5.29 -18.51
N ASN A 175 -4.96 -4.36 -17.66
CA ASN A 175 -4.37 -3.04 -17.49
C ASN A 175 -3.62 -2.98 -16.15
N PRO A 176 -2.29 -3.16 -16.14
CA PRO A 176 -1.48 -3.20 -14.94
C PRO A 176 -0.97 -1.82 -14.47
N SER A 177 -1.43 -0.72 -15.07
CA SER A 177 -0.87 0.62 -14.86
C SER A 177 -0.82 1.03 -13.38
N THR A 178 -1.89 0.76 -12.62
CA THR A 178 -1.96 1.05 -11.19
C THR A 178 -0.83 0.37 -10.40
N ASP A 179 -0.43 -0.84 -10.82
CA ASP A 179 0.67 -1.57 -10.19
C ASP A 179 2.02 -1.01 -10.67
N VAL A 180 2.28 -1.08 -11.98
CA VAL A 180 3.61 -0.85 -12.55
C VAL A 180 4.05 0.61 -12.52
N GLU A 181 3.11 1.56 -12.51
CA GLU A 181 3.36 2.97 -12.30
C GLU A 181 3.52 3.35 -10.82
N GLY A 182 3.29 2.40 -9.90
CA GLY A 182 3.50 2.55 -8.46
C GLY A 182 2.34 3.16 -7.68
N ILE A 183 1.18 3.38 -8.27
CA ILE A 183 0.02 4.02 -7.65
C ILE A 183 -0.56 3.18 -6.49
N ASP A 184 -0.62 1.85 -6.65
CA ASP A 184 -1.01 0.94 -5.57
C ASP A 184 -0.07 1.07 -4.36
N THR A 185 1.24 1.08 -4.60
CA THR A 185 2.26 1.28 -3.56
C THR A 185 2.14 2.67 -2.94
N TRP A 186 1.83 3.69 -3.73
CA TRP A 186 1.65 5.07 -3.27
C TRP A 186 0.51 5.21 -2.24
N HIS A 187 -0.68 4.64 -2.52
CA HIS A 187 -1.77 4.62 -1.56
C HIS A 187 -1.36 3.93 -0.24
N LYS A 188 -0.70 2.78 -0.34
CA LYS A 188 -0.25 2.00 0.81
C LYS A 188 0.82 2.74 1.63
N THR A 189 1.71 3.47 0.98
CA THR A 189 2.74 4.29 1.63
C THR A 189 2.13 5.43 2.43
N ILE A 190 1.17 6.14 1.84
CA ILE A 190 0.44 7.22 2.51
C ILE A 190 -0.27 6.70 3.76
N LEU A 191 -1.03 5.60 3.65
CA LEU A 191 -1.72 5.01 4.79
C LEU A 191 -0.75 4.54 5.88
N SER A 192 0.36 3.93 5.47
CA SER A 192 1.41 3.51 6.42
C SER A 192 2.01 4.70 7.18
N ALA A 193 2.32 5.78 6.47
CA ALA A 193 2.85 7.01 7.09
C ALA A 193 1.83 7.66 8.02
N ASN A 194 0.56 7.76 7.60
CA ASN A 194 -0.51 8.34 8.41
C ASN A 194 -0.67 7.58 9.74
N VAL A 195 -0.75 6.25 9.68
CA VAL A 195 -0.90 5.43 10.88
C VAL A 195 0.37 5.42 11.73
N ALA A 196 1.55 5.26 11.12
CA ALA A 196 2.82 5.18 11.85
C ALA A 196 3.16 6.50 12.58
N PHE A 197 2.94 7.61 11.91
CA PHE A 197 3.35 8.92 12.42
C PHE A 197 2.21 9.69 13.12
N GLY A 198 0.96 9.24 12.98
CA GLY A 198 -0.20 9.89 13.54
C GLY A 198 -0.44 11.28 12.94
N ILE A 199 -0.37 11.36 11.63
CA ILE A 199 -0.51 12.58 10.84
C ILE A 199 -1.46 12.30 9.67
N SER A 200 -1.78 13.34 8.90
CA SER A 200 -2.32 13.21 7.55
C SER A 200 -1.30 13.78 6.57
N VAL A 201 -0.65 12.91 5.83
CA VAL A 201 0.35 13.29 4.83
C VAL A 201 -0.31 14.06 3.68
N ASN A 202 0.26 15.19 3.29
CA ASN A 202 -0.14 15.87 2.07
C ASN A 202 0.24 15.00 0.85
N ARG A 203 -0.71 14.19 0.39
CA ARG A 203 -0.49 13.16 -0.63
C ARG A 203 0.01 13.70 -1.97
N GLU A 204 -0.33 14.96 -2.31
CA GLU A 204 0.09 15.59 -3.57
C GLU A 204 1.60 15.86 -3.62
N GLN A 205 2.25 15.86 -2.46
CA GLN A 205 3.69 16.04 -2.33
C GLN A 205 4.47 14.73 -2.21
N VAL A 206 3.79 13.58 -2.26
CA VAL A 206 4.44 12.26 -2.27
C VAL A 206 4.70 11.85 -3.72
N PRO A 207 5.95 11.96 -4.20
CA PRO A 207 6.27 11.61 -5.58
C PRO A 207 6.23 10.09 -5.78
N VAL A 208 5.94 9.69 -7.01
CA VAL A 208 5.89 8.29 -7.41
C VAL A 208 6.68 8.07 -8.70
N CYS A 209 7.50 7.03 -8.70
CA CYS A 209 8.16 6.48 -9.86
C CYS A 209 7.95 4.97 -9.88
N GLY A 210 7.34 4.45 -10.95
CA GLY A 210 7.08 3.03 -11.13
C GLY A 210 8.26 2.26 -11.72
N ILE A 211 7.96 1.04 -12.18
CA ILE A 211 8.93 0.14 -12.81
C ILE A 211 8.76 0.05 -14.33
N ASP A 212 7.83 0.79 -14.91
CA ASP A 212 7.42 0.71 -16.31
C ASP A 212 8.52 1.13 -17.32
N LYS A 213 9.59 1.75 -16.85
CA LYS A 213 10.75 2.16 -17.66
C LYS A 213 12.00 1.31 -17.45
N ILE A 214 11.96 0.27 -16.58
CA ILE A 214 13.11 -0.59 -16.35
C ILE A 214 13.42 -1.43 -17.60
N LEU A 215 14.68 -1.60 -17.90
CA LEU A 215 15.18 -2.43 -19.01
C LEU A 215 16.04 -3.59 -18.47
N ALA A 216 16.21 -4.62 -19.30
CA ALA A 216 17.08 -5.77 -18.96
C ALA A 216 18.53 -5.33 -18.73
N GLU A 217 19.00 -4.30 -19.44
CA GLU A 217 20.34 -3.74 -19.29
C GLU A 217 20.54 -3.07 -17.91
N ASP A 218 19.49 -2.44 -17.33
CA ASP A 218 19.56 -1.90 -15.98
C ASP A 218 19.76 -3.02 -14.96
N VAL A 219 18.97 -4.11 -15.09
CA VAL A 219 19.07 -5.28 -14.19
C VAL A 219 20.43 -5.95 -14.33
N ALA A 220 21.02 -6.01 -15.53
CA ALA A 220 22.36 -6.54 -15.74
C ALA A 220 23.42 -5.66 -15.03
N ALA A 221 23.34 -4.35 -15.18
CA ALA A 221 24.23 -3.42 -14.49
C ALA A 221 24.12 -3.55 -12.96
N PHE A 222 22.91 -3.69 -12.42
CA PHE A 222 22.72 -3.93 -10.98
C PHE A 222 23.37 -5.25 -10.52
N ALA A 223 23.18 -6.31 -11.31
CA ALA A 223 23.72 -7.63 -10.99
C ALA A 223 25.26 -7.65 -10.94
N GLU A 224 25.95 -6.89 -11.84
CA GLU A 224 27.41 -6.71 -11.87
C GLU A 224 27.91 -6.06 -10.57
N HIS A 225 27.12 -5.18 -9.96
CA HIS A 225 27.44 -4.51 -8.70
C HIS A 225 26.86 -5.23 -7.47
N GLY A 226 26.34 -6.44 -7.64
CA GLY A 226 25.79 -7.22 -6.53
C GLY A 226 24.46 -6.71 -5.98
N MET A 227 23.73 -5.92 -6.76
CA MET A 227 22.47 -5.31 -6.35
C MET A 227 21.24 -6.00 -6.96
N VAL A 228 20.08 -5.79 -6.32
CA VAL A 228 18.74 -6.23 -6.76
C VAL A 228 17.79 -5.06 -6.64
N CYS A 229 17.01 -4.82 -7.68
CA CYS A 229 16.01 -3.75 -7.71
C CYS A 229 14.65 -4.23 -7.15
N LYS A 230 14.03 -3.39 -6.30
CA LYS A 230 12.68 -3.57 -5.78
C LYS A 230 11.90 -2.27 -5.87
N LEU A 231 10.57 -2.31 -6.06
CA LEU A 231 9.73 -1.12 -5.91
C LEU A 231 9.42 -0.92 -4.44
N ILE A 232 9.83 0.22 -3.90
CA ILE A 232 9.69 0.54 -2.48
C ILE A 232 8.79 1.76 -2.30
N GLY A 233 7.80 1.63 -1.43
CA GLY A 233 7.17 2.75 -0.78
C GLY A 233 7.86 3.03 0.54
N ALA A 234 8.26 4.26 0.78
CA ALA A 234 8.94 4.66 2.01
C ALA A 234 8.42 5.99 2.55
N ALA A 235 8.40 6.12 3.87
CA ALA A 235 8.22 7.39 4.56
C ALA A 235 9.11 7.43 5.79
N THR A 236 9.82 8.55 5.96
CA THR A 236 10.79 8.78 7.05
C THR A 236 10.44 10.08 7.76
N ARG A 237 10.51 10.07 9.09
CA ARG A 237 10.44 11.26 9.93
C ARG A 237 11.85 11.66 10.34
N GLY A 238 12.41 12.64 9.64
CA GLY A 238 13.74 13.19 9.91
C GLY A 238 13.69 14.54 10.66
N GLU A 239 14.86 15.11 10.87
CA GLU A 239 15.01 16.46 11.49
C GLU A 239 14.43 17.56 10.59
N THR A 240 14.49 17.38 9.27
CA THR A 240 13.98 18.31 8.25
C THR A 240 12.48 18.13 7.93
N GLY A 241 11.78 17.28 8.67
CA GLY A 241 10.37 16.99 8.47
C GLY A 241 10.10 15.57 7.94
N ILE A 242 9.00 15.42 7.22
CA ILE A 242 8.61 14.14 6.61
C ILE A 242 9.17 14.04 5.19
N SER A 243 9.82 12.91 4.89
CA SER A 243 10.13 12.48 3.54
C SER A 243 9.27 11.27 3.20
N ALA A 244 8.61 11.26 2.04
CA ALA A 244 7.81 10.13 1.60
C ALA A 244 7.82 10.02 0.08
N CYS A 245 8.07 8.83 -0.45
CA CYS A 245 8.10 8.58 -1.89
C CYS A 245 7.83 7.12 -2.22
N VAL A 246 7.54 6.87 -3.50
CA VAL A 246 7.53 5.52 -4.10
C VAL A 246 8.49 5.51 -5.26
N GLN A 247 9.45 4.59 -5.22
CA GLN A 247 10.47 4.50 -6.27
C GLN A 247 11.15 3.13 -6.31
N PRO A 248 11.68 2.70 -7.46
CA PRO A 248 12.65 1.62 -7.53
C PRO A 248 13.82 1.90 -6.59
N THR A 249 14.28 0.87 -5.89
CA THR A 249 15.35 0.98 -4.91
C THR A 249 16.26 -0.23 -5.01
N LEU A 250 17.56 -0.01 -4.96
CA LEU A 250 18.59 -1.06 -5.06
C LEU A 250 18.97 -1.57 -3.66
N PHE A 251 19.07 -2.88 -3.55
CA PHE A 251 19.47 -3.57 -2.32
C PHE A 251 20.61 -4.52 -2.61
N ALA A 252 21.61 -4.56 -1.73
CA ALA A 252 22.68 -5.53 -1.83
C ALA A 252 22.15 -6.97 -1.73
N LYS A 253 22.70 -7.89 -2.53
CA LYS A 253 22.40 -9.32 -2.43
C LYS A 253 22.68 -9.79 -1.00
N GLY A 254 21.73 -10.50 -0.39
CA GLY A 254 21.80 -10.96 1.00
C GLY A 254 20.99 -10.14 1.99
N THR A 255 20.46 -8.98 1.61
CA THR A 255 19.46 -8.26 2.42
C THR A 255 18.10 -8.94 2.38
N LEU A 256 17.24 -8.66 3.37
CA LEU A 256 15.89 -9.23 3.41
C LEU A 256 15.07 -8.79 2.20
N GLU A 257 15.17 -7.52 1.81
CA GLU A 257 14.44 -6.96 0.67
C GLU A 257 14.86 -7.63 -0.65
N ALA A 258 16.17 -7.82 -0.87
CA ALA A 258 16.68 -8.48 -2.08
C ALA A 258 16.21 -9.95 -2.18
N ALA A 259 16.00 -10.61 -1.03
CA ALA A 259 15.62 -12.02 -0.95
C ALA A 259 14.12 -12.28 -1.15
N VAL A 260 13.25 -11.25 -1.14
CA VAL A 260 11.80 -11.42 -1.28
C VAL A 260 11.44 -11.96 -2.67
N PRO A 261 10.89 -13.19 -2.79
CA PRO A 261 10.63 -13.83 -4.07
C PRO A 261 9.23 -13.52 -4.59
N ALA A 262 9.04 -13.73 -5.89
CA ALA A 262 7.75 -13.78 -6.57
C ALA A 262 6.83 -12.60 -6.20
N ASN A 263 5.58 -12.86 -5.83
CA ASN A 263 4.57 -11.84 -5.51
C ASN A 263 4.42 -11.56 -4.01
N TYR A 264 5.40 -11.95 -3.18
CA TYR A 264 5.37 -11.69 -1.75
C TYR A 264 5.72 -10.24 -1.42
N ASN A 265 5.22 -9.79 -0.27
CA ASN A 265 5.49 -8.48 0.30
C ASN A 265 6.40 -8.60 1.53
N LEU A 266 7.21 -7.58 1.74
CA LEU A 266 8.00 -7.36 2.94
C LEU A 266 7.85 -5.89 3.34
N ILE A 267 7.29 -5.64 4.52
CA ILE A 267 7.06 -4.29 5.01
C ILE A 267 7.77 -4.13 6.35
N THR A 268 8.46 -3.02 6.51
CA THR A 268 9.38 -2.79 7.63
C THR A 268 9.11 -1.43 8.26
N PHE A 269 9.17 -1.35 9.59
CA PHE A 269 9.32 -0.07 10.29
C PHE A 269 10.61 -0.02 11.12
N ARG A 270 11.07 1.19 11.38
CA ARG A 270 12.07 1.48 12.39
C ARG A 270 11.41 2.21 13.54
N GLY A 271 11.54 1.67 14.74
CA GLY A 271 11.12 2.31 15.97
C GLY A 271 12.32 2.73 16.82
N GLU A 272 12.18 3.83 17.56
CA GLU A 272 13.20 4.39 18.44
C GLU A 272 13.75 3.34 19.45
N SER A 273 12.87 2.51 19.99
CA SER A 273 13.21 1.52 21.00
C SER A 273 13.34 0.10 20.45
N SER A 274 12.49 -0.31 19.51
CA SER A 274 12.47 -1.67 18.97
C SER A 274 13.48 -1.90 17.86
N GLY A 275 14.05 -0.84 17.28
CA GLY A 275 14.87 -0.95 16.07
C GLY A 275 14.01 -1.33 14.85
N ILE A 276 14.60 -2.15 13.99
CA ILE A 276 13.97 -2.57 12.73
C ILE A 276 13.09 -3.82 12.97
N MET A 277 11.83 -3.71 12.57
CA MET A 277 10.86 -4.81 12.57
C MET A 277 10.32 -5.03 11.17
N SER A 278 10.40 -6.27 10.67
CA SER A 278 9.99 -6.64 9.32
C SER A 278 8.87 -7.67 9.33
N PHE A 279 7.91 -7.50 8.44
CA PHE A 279 6.73 -8.34 8.30
C PHE A 279 6.65 -8.87 6.87
N TYR A 280 6.63 -10.18 6.73
CA TYR A 280 6.65 -10.87 5.45
C TYR A 280 5.39 -11.70 5.26
N GLY A 281 4.80 -11.67 4.05
CA GLY A 281 3.62 -12.47 3.75
C GLY A 281 3.01 -12.16 2.40
N GLN A 282 1.80 -12.69 2.19
CA GLN A 282 1.00 -12.42 1.00
C GLN A 282 0.32 -11.06 1.12
N GLY A 283 0.67 -10.12 0.23
CA GLY A 283 0.15 -8.76 0.20
C GLY A 283 -1.23 -8.61 -0.41
N ALA A 284 -1.79 -9.67 -1.01
CA ALA A 284 -3.10 -9.71 -1.62
C ALA A 284 -3.64 -11.16 -1.66
N GLY A 285 -4.90 -11.31 -2.06
CA GLY A 285 -5.55 -12.61 -2.23
C GLY A 285 -6.82 -12.72 -1.42
N ARG A 286 -7.71 -13.66 -1.83
CA ARG A 286 -9.04 -13.84 -1.24
C ARG A 286 -8.99 -13.97 0.28
N TYR A 287 -8.36 -15.03 0.76
CA TYR A 287 -8.32 -15.31 2.20
C TYR A 287 -7.34 -14.45 2.98
N PRO A 288 -6.13 -14.14 2.48
CA PRO A 288 -5.25 -13.23 3.20
C PRO A 288 -5.89 -11.87 3.48
N THR A 289 -6.54 -11.25 2.50
CA THR A 289 -7.22 -9.95 2.67
C THR A 289 -8.47 -10.08 3.55
N ALA A 290 -9.32 -11.08 3.27
CA ALA A 290 -10.52 -11.32 4.07
C ALA A 290 -10.21 -11.65 5.54
N TYR A 291 -9.11 -12.33 5.83
CA TYR A 291 -8.65 -12.60 7.17
C TYR A 291 -8.48 -11.29 7.99
N ASN A 292 -7.79 -10.31 7.44
CA ASN A 292 -7.61 -9.04 8.15
C ASN A 292 -8.89 -8.20 8.25
N VAL A 293 -9.81 -8.30 7.28
CA VAL A 293 -11.15 -7.70 7.40
C VAL A 293 -11.90 -8.34 8.58
N VAL A 294 -11.89 -9.66 8.69
CA VAL A 294 -12.54 -10.38 9.81
C VAL A 294 -11.83 -10.09 11.13
N GLN A 295 -10.49 -9.98 11.13
CA GLN A 295 -9.73 -9.60 12.32
C GLN A 295 -10.10 -8.19 12.80
N ASP A 296 -10.28 -7.24 11.88
CA ASP A 296 -10.78 -5.90 12.21
C ASP A 296 -12.19 -5.95 12.83
N CYS A 297 -13.07 -6.83 12.35
CA CYS A 297 -14.37 -7.07 12.98
C CYS A 297 -14.25 -7.66 14.40
N VAL A 298 -13.31 -8.59 14.62
CA VAL A 298 -13.01 -9.14 15.95
C VAL A 298 -12.53 -8.03 16.90
N ASP A 299 -11.62 -7.18 16.43
CA ASP A 299 -11.12 -6.04 17.21
C ASP A 299 -12.27 -5.10 17.63
N LEU A 300 -13.27 -4.87 16.76
CA LEU A 300 -14.46 -4.11 17.09
C LEU A 300 -15.29 -4.79 18.20
N LEU A 301 -15.51 -6.10 18.10
CA LEU A 301 -16.20 -6.87 19.13
C LEU A 301 -15.50 -6.80 20.50
N GLU A 302 -14.18 -6.71 20.49
CA GLU A 302 -13.37 -6.56 21.71
C GLU A 302 -13.25 -5.11 22.20
N GLY A 303 -13.94 -4.16 21.57
CA GLY A 303 -13.92 -2.74 21.93
C GLY A 303 -12.62 -2.01 21.54
N LYS A 304 -11.84 -2.57 20.64
CA LYS A 304 -10.61 -1.96 20.09
C LYS A 304 -10.97 -1.10 18.89
N GLY A 305 -11.47 0.12 19.13
CA GLY A 305 -12.15 0.91 18.11
C GLY A 305 -11.27 1.54 17.02
N PHE A 306 -10.35 2.40 17.38
CA PHE A 306 -9.62 3.24 16.40
C PHE A 306 -8.18 2.83 16.20
N TYR A 307 -7.70 3.04 14.94
CA TYR A 307 -6.31 3.37 14.72
C TYR A 307 -6.05 4.74 15.27
N SER A 308 -5.69 5.09 16.33
CA SER A 308 -5.24 6.39 16.83
C SER A 308 -6.02 7.62 16.37
N PRO A 309 -5.99 8.71 17.12
CA PRO A 309 -6.59 9.96 16.70
C PRO A 309 -6.04 10.39 15.34
N TYR A 310 -6.91 10.92 14.50
CA TYR A 310 -6.56 11.63 13.29
C TYR A 310 -5.55 12.73 13.62
N GLY A 311 -4.44 12.75 12.89
CA GLY A 311 -3.40 13.75 13.05
C GLY A 311 -3.59 14.92 12.09
N GLU A 312 -2.91 16.02 12.37
CA GLU A 312 -2.94 17.22 11.53
C GLU A 312 -2.37 16.93 10.14
N LYS A 313 -2.88 17.66 9.13
CA LYS A 313 -2.32 17.65 7.78
C LYS A 313 -0.86 18.10 7.83
N THR A 314 0.02 17.28 7.30
CA THR A 314 1.46 17.47 7.40
C THR A 314 2.08 17.54 6.01
N GLU A 315 2.86 18.58 5.77
CA GLU A 315 3.62 18.78 4.54
C GLU A 315 4.77 17.77 4.44
N VAL A 316 5.09 17.37 3.20
CA VAL A 316 6.20 16.46 2.88
C VAL A 316 7.33 17.26 2.28
N SER A 317 8.46 17.32 2.98
CA SER A 317 9.62 18.11 2.57
C SER A 317 10.47 17.43 1.51
N ASN A 318 10.58 16.08 1.57
CA ASN A 318 11.42 15.26 0.70
C ASN A 318 12.87 15.76 0.58
N GLN A 319 13.42 16.26 1.71
CA GLN A 319 14.81 16.73 1.81
C GLN A 319 15.79 15.61 2.18
N GLU A 320 15.32 14.39 2.38
CA GLU A 320 16.19 13.22 2.55
C GLU A 320 17.04 13.04 1.29
N GLU A 321 18.34 12.86 1.48
CA GLU A 321 19.31 12.72 0.38
C GLU A 321 19.69 11.26 0.16
N MET A 322 19.81 10.87 -1.09
CA MET A 322 20.25 9.53 -1.52
C MET A 322 21.08 9.63 -2.79
N CYS A 323 21.92 8.64 -3.04
CA CYS A 323 22.45 8.40 -4.38
C CYS A 323 21.40 7.72 -5.24
N TYR A 324 21.48 7.90 -6.55
CA TYR A 324 20.54 7.29 -7.50
C TYR A 324 21.28 6.71 -8.70
N TYR A 325 20.84 5.53 -9.13
CA TYR A 325 21.05 5.11 -10.50
C TYR A 325 20.06 5.83 -11.40
N VAL A 326 20.56 6.45 -12.46
CA VAL A 326 19.75 7.18 -13.45
C VAL A 326 20.14 6.74 -14.84
N ARG A 327 19.17 6.27 -15.63
CA ARG A 327 19.32 6.04 -17.06
C ARG A 327 18.34 6.92 -17.80
N GLY A 328 18.86 7.79 -18.67
CA GLY A 328 18.04 8.73 -19.40
C GLY A 328 18.90 9.62 -20.29
N GLU A 329 18.29 10.66 -20.83
CA GLU A 329 18.99 11.67 -21.59
C GLU A 329 19.87 12.51 -20.65
N GLU A 330 21.15 12.56 -20.92
CA GLU A 330 22.12 13.31 -20.14
C GLU A 330 21.98 14.81 -20.40
N ASP A 331 21.60 15.56 -19.40
CA ASP A 331 21.57 17.02 -19.39
C ASP A 331 22.67 17.60 -18.49
N ALA A 332 22.79 18.92 -18.46
CA ALA A 332 23.81 19.60 -17.67
C ALA A 332 23.68 19.29 -16.16
N TRP A 333 22.44 19.14 -15.65
CA TRP A 333 22.20 18.82 -14.26
C TRP A 333 22.69 17.40 -13.93
N LEU A 334 22.31 16.40 -14.73
CA LEU A 334 22.73 15.02 -14.51
C LEU A 334 24.25 14.87 -14.62
N ALA A 335 24.87 15.52 -15.61
CA ALA A 335 26.32 15.53 -15.79
C ALA A 335 27.05 16.12 -14.57
N GLU A 336 26.55 17.21 -13.98
CA GLU A 336 27.12 17.83 -12.78
C GLU A 336 27.04 16.92 -11.53
N HIS A 337 25.97 16.10 -11.43
CA HIS A 337 25.75 15.22 -10.27
C HIS A 337 26.23 13.77 -10.50
N THR A 338 26.82 13.46 -11.65
CA THR A 338 27.31 12.11 -11.96
C THR A 338 28.60 11.81 -11.20
N ARG A 339 28.58 10.76 -10.38
CA ARG A 339 29.73 10.23 -9.64
C ARG A 339 30.46 9.12 -10.42
N GLU A 340 29.71 8.17 -10.98
CA GLU A 340 30.24 7.03 -11.71
C GLU A 340 29.24 6.47 -12.72
N HIS A 341 29.69 5.61 -13.64
CA HIS A 341 28.85 4.98 -14.64
C HIS A 341 28.61 3.49 -14.30
N TRP A 342 27.36 3.06 -14.42
CA TRP A 342 26.95 1.65 -14.32
C TRP A 342 26.21 1.25 -15.59
N GLY A 343 26.88 0.51 -16.49
CA GLY A 343 26.30 0.15 -17.80
C GLY A 343 25.87 1.37 -18.60
N SER A 344 24.61 1.44 -18.98
CA SER A 344 24.00 2.56 -19.73
C SER A 344 23.50 3.71 -18.83
N GLY A 345 23.62 3.58 -17.52
CA GLY A 345 23.23 4.62 -16.57
C GLY A 345 24.39 5.16 -15.76
N VAL A 346 24.08 6.11 -14.90
CA VAL A 346 25.02 6.78 -14.00
C VAL A 346 24.56 6.65 -12.55
N ILE A 347 25.51 6.70 -11.62
CA ILE A 347 25.25 6.90 -10.19
C ILE A 347 25.47 8.35 -9.85
N THR A 348 24.50 8.98 -9.19
CA THR A 348 24.63 10.37 -8.75
C THR A 348 25.40 10.49 -7.43
N ASP A 349 25.87 11.68 -7.12
CA ASP A 349 26.13 12.09 -5.75
C ASP A 349 24.84 12.09 -4.92
N LEU A 350 24.94 12.40 -3.63
CA LEU A 350 23.76 12.59 -2.77
C LEU A 350 22.91 13.75 -3.30
N VAL A 351 21.66 13.45 -3.59
CA VAL A 351 20.68 14.44 -4.05
C VAL A 351 19.36 14.27 -3.27
N PRO A 352 18.67 15.38 -2.95
CA PRO A 352 17.37 15.31 -2.29
C PRO A 352 16.32 14.57 -3.12
N VAL A 353 15.47 13.78 -2.46
CA VAL A 353 14.33 13.08 -3.09
C VAL A 353 13.48 14.04 -3.94
N GLN A 354 13.19 15.25 -3.42
CA GLN A 354 12.43 16.25 -4.16
C GLN A 354 13.11 16.66 -5.46
N GLN A 355 14.41 16.81 -5.46
CA GLN A 355 15.19 17.29 -6.62
C GLN A 355 15.20 16.25 -7.74
N ILE A 356 15.54 14.99 -7.42
CA ILE A 356 15.59 13.92 -8.43
C ILE A 356 14.21 13.61 -9.02
N HIS A 357 13.14 13.62 -8.21
CA HIS A 357 11.81 13.43 -8.74
C HIS A 357 11.31 14.60 -9.59
N SER A 358 11.73 15.84 -9.29
CA SER A 358 11.47 17.00 -10.14
C SER A 358 12.20 16.88 -11.49
N TRP A 359 13.47 16.45 -11.47
CA TRP A 359 14.24 16.14 -12.67
C TRP A 359 13.56 15.03 -13.49
N ARG A 360 13.17 13.92 -12.85
CA ARG A 360 12.47 12.79 -13.49
C ARG A 360 11.15 13.21 -14.15
N LYS A 361 10.41 14.14 -13.54
CA LYS A 361 9.16 14.68 -14.11
C LYS A 361 9.41 15.42 -15.43
N ALA A 362 10.54 16.10 -15.56
CA ALA A 362 10.96 16.76 -16.80
C ALA A 362 11.49 15.75 -17.83
N HIS A 363 11.92 14.56 -17.41
CA HIS A 363 12.50 13.50 -18.25
C HIS A 363 11.64 12.21 -18.19
N PRO A 364 10.43 12.18 -18.77
CA PRO A 364 9.44 11.11 -18.58
C PRO A 364 9.88 9.72 -19.07
N ASN A 365 10.90 9.63 -19.91
CA ASN A 365 11.46 8.37 -20.39
C ASN A 365 12.65 7.85 -19.56
N ALA A 366 13.17 8.66 -18.64
CA ALA A 366 14.26 8.24 -17.78
C ALA A 366 13.80 7.17 -16.79
N PHE A 367 14.67 6.23 -16.45
CA PHE A 367 14.53 5.31 -15.32
C PHE A 367 15.43 5.78 -14.20
N LEU A 368 14.94 5.68 -12.97
CA LEU A 368 15.73 5.92 -11.76
C LEU A 368 15.52 4.81 -10.73
N ALA A 369 16.57 4.55 -9.94
CA ALA A 369 16.49 3.69 -8.77
C ALA A 369 17.34 4.28 -7.64
N ALA A 370 16.75 4.41 -6.45
CA ALA A 370 17.48 4.89 -5.29
C ALA A 370 18.54 3.87 -4.84
N LEU A 371 19.67 4.38 -4.35
CA LEU A 371 20.74 3.61 -3.73
C LEU A 371 20.92 4.13 -2.30
N PRO A 372 20.22 3.57 -1.30
CA PRO A 372 20.31 4.00 0.09
C PRO A 372 21.71 3.80 0.65
N GLU A 373 22.16 4.72 1.52
CA GLU A 373 23.46 4.56 2.21
C GLU A 373 23.48 3.30 3.08
N GLY A 374 24.58 2.56 3.02
CA GLY A 374 24.82 1.38 3.86
C GLY A 374 24.19 0.09 3.37
N VAL A 375 23.77 0.05 2.10
CA VAL A 375 23.28 -1.16 1.43
C VAL A 375 24.42 -1.81 0.62
#